data_b4d21edbf23bed7f8d4e07f667bf48ac
#
_entry.id   b4d21edbf23bed7f8d4e07f667bf48ac
#
_cell.length_a   1.000
_cell.length_b   1.000
_cell.length_c   1.000
_cell.angle_alpha   90.00
_cell.angle_beta   90.00
_cell.angle_gamma   90.00
#
_symmetry.space_group_name_H-M   'P 1'
#
loop_
_entity.id
_entity.type
_entity.pdbx_description
1 polymer ?
#
loop_
_entity_poly.entity_id
_entity_poly.type
_entity_poly.pdbx_seq_one_letter_code
_entity_poly.pdbx_strand_id
1 'polypeptide(L)'
;HAELKVILALLQGQTIGEQAQRLGLSQKTLYTQRLAGVKKLVECHPHLAPRFPRTLLPRSPANALTAFEQEWVQAIHDRQVFPVFQPIVDSRSQLQGVEILIRWRHRGQVLHPQTFLPHFRADYTWLLLTAFVLQEAVQNINEYPGTFYFSVNIPSSLADSDSLLRMVEAARQQLRQPEGVARLVLEYAETIDFRHQSRSAAHVAQLQRAGVRVMLDDCFSQGSVIFPARRLHFNAYKLDMSIVNDAQHDPKALALIKSLAYYCQLSDSRCVAEGVDSLAKFTQLKSLGIDRFQGYLFSPPMRREHLPDLIRRFSHQRDPADR
;
A
#
# COMPACT_ATOMS: atom_id res chain seq x y z
N HIS A 1 24.97 10.52 9.32
CA HIS A 1 25.93 10.94 8.26
C HIS A 1 27.14 10.00 8.09
N ALA A 2 27.71 9.42 9.17
CA ALA A 2 28.84 8.51 9.09
C ALA A 2 28.47 7.18 8.41
N GLU A 3 27.38 6.58 8.82
CA GLU A 3 26.87 5.32 8.25
C GLU A 3 26.61 5.43 6.73
N LEU A 4 26.03 6.56 6.27
CA LEU A 4 25.77 6.79 4.85
C LEU A 4 27.03 6.78 4.01
N LYS A 5 28.10 7.46 4.45
CA LYS A 5 29.40 7.47 3.76
C LYS A 5 29.98 6.07 3.65
N VAL A 6 29.84 5.27 4.71
CA VAL A 6 30.34 3.90 4.77
C VAL A 6 29.55 2.99 3.82
N ILE A 7 28.24 3.17 3.72
CA ILE A 7 27.39 2.39 2.80
C ILE A 7 27.64 2.77 1.34
N LEU A 8 27.75 4.06 1.01
CA LEU A 8 28.07 4.50 -0.36
C LEU A 8 29.40 3.91 -0.86
N ALA A 9 30.42 3.92 -0.01
CA ALA A 9 31.70 3.32 -0.35
C ALA A 9 31.65 1.80 -0.50
N LEU A 10 30.78 1.12 0.28
CA LEU A 10 30.54 -0.32 0.11
C LEU A 10 29.86 -0.62 -1.24
N LEU A 11 28.87 0.17 -1.64
CA LEU A 11 28.18 0.05 -2.92
C LEU A 11 29.08 0.36 -4.12
N GLN A 12 30.14 1.16 -3.92
CA GLN A 12 31.20 1.44 -4.88
C GLN A 12 32.28 0.34 -4.95
N GLY A 13 32.09 -0.77 -4.22
CA GLY A 13 33.01 -1.91 -4.23
C GLY A 13 34.25 -1.77 -3.33
N GLN A 14 34.35 -0.70 -2.50
CA GLN A 14 35.48 -0.53 -1.59
C GLN A 14 35.52 -1.60 -0.51
N THR A 15 36.67 -2.19 -0.31
CA THR A 15 36.92 -3.17 0.75
C THR A 15 36.86 -2.50 2.14
N ILE A 16 36.71 -3.32 3.18
CA ILE A 16 36.71 -2.82 4.56
C ILE A 16 38.10 -2.24 4.95
N GLY A 17 39.18 -2.83 4.42
CA GLY A 17 40.55 -2.37 4.63
C GLY A 17 40.80 -0.99 4.05
N GLU A 18 40.43 -0.76 2.80
CA GLU A 18 40.57 0.53 2.12
C GLU A 18 39.78 1.63 2.81
N GLN A 19 38.54 1.31 3.26
CA GLN A 19 37.75 2.28 4.02
C GLN A 19 38.34 2.59 5.38
N ALA A 20 38.86 1.57 6.08
CA ALA A 20 39.51 1.72 7.36
C ALA A 20 40.68 2.69 7.28
N GLN A 21 41.54 2.48 6.29
CA GLN A 21 42.70 3.33 6.04
C GLN A 21 42.31 4.77 5.69
N ARG A 22 41.32 4.94 4.82
CA ARG A 22 40.83 6.27 4.38
C ARG A 22 40.17 7.09 5.51
N LEU A 23 39.43 6.42 6.42
CA LEU A 23 38.66 7.06 7.47
C LEU A 23 39.36 7.08 8.82
N GLY A 24 40.56 6.49 8.95
CA GLY A 24 41.30 6.39 10.21
C GLY A 24 40.57 5.58 11.29
N LEU A 25 39.73 4.61 10.87
CA LEU A 25 38.93 3.79 11.77
C LEU A 25 39.40 2.34 11.78
N SER A 26 39.12 1.62 12.88
CA SER A 26 39.40 0.20 12.91
C SER A 26 38.44 -0.56 11.97
N GLN A 27 38.92 -1.67 11.38
CA GLN A 27 38.09 -2.53 10.55
C GLN A 27 36.86 -3.04 11.34
N LYS A 28 36.99 -3.30 12.63
CA LYS A 28 35.90 -3.72 13.52
C LYS A 28 34.83 -2.63 13.63
N THR A 29 35.25 -1.38 13.86
CA THR A 29 34.34 -0.22 13.92
C THR A 29 33.58 -0.03 12.61
N LEU A 30 34.28 -0.13 11.48
CA LEU A 30 33.67 -0.03 10.16
C LEU A 30 32.72 -1.18 9.86
N TYR A 31 33.05 -2.40 10.25
CA TYR A 31 32.14 -3.55 10.10
C TYR A 31 30.84 -3.31 10.87
N THR A 32 30.92 -2.83 12.10
CA THR A 32 29.75 -2.47 12.92
C THR A 32 28.91 -1.37 12.27
N GLN A 33 29.56 -0.32 11.72
CA GLN A 33 28.87 0.75 11.00
C GLN A 33 28.24 0.28 9.69
N ARG A 34 28.92 -0.60 8.93
CA ARG A 34 28.34 -1.25 7.74
C ARG A 34 27.10 -2.06 8.10
N LEU A 35 27.17 -2.88 9.15
CA LEU A 35 26.05 -3.71 9.60
C LEU A 35 24.85 -2.86 10.02
N ALA A 36 25.08 -1.82 10.83
CA ALA A 36 24.02 -0.91 11.28
C ALA A 36 23.40 -0.12 10.10
N GLY A 37 24.26 0.38 9.21
CA GLY A 37 23.80 1.14 8.05
C GLY A 37 23.06 0.28 7.04
N VAL A 38 23.54 -0.94 6.73
CA VAL A 38 22.82 -1.89 5.85
C VAL A 38 21.49 -2.27 6.45
N LYS A 39 21.44 -2.57 7.77
CA LYS A 39 20.20 -2.89 8.47
C LYS A 39 19.17 -1.77 8.30
N LYS A 40 19.52 -0.51 8.60
CA LYS A 40 18.62 0.65 8.46
C LYS A 40 18.19 0.85 7.00
N LEU A 41 19.12 0.71 6.06
CA LEU A 41 18.82 0.90 4.64
C LEU A 41 17.88 -0.18 4.10
N VAL A 42 18.10 -1.44 4.48
CA VAL A 42 17.25 -2.57 4.06
C VAL A 42 15.89 -2.53 4.75
N GLU A 43 15.79 -2.03 5.97
CA GLU A 43 14.50 -1.78 6.65
C GLU A 43 13.67 -0.72 5.92
N CYS A 44 14.31 0.32 5.34
CA CYS A 44 13.61 1.36 4.57
C CYS A 44 13.41 0.98 3.10
N HIS A 45 14.36 0.23 2.53
CA HIS A 45 14.42 -0.13 1.12
C HIS A 45 14.77 -1.61 0.95
N PRO A 46 13.87 -2.55 1.29
CA PRO A 46 14.16 -3.99 1.27
C PRO A 46 14.64 -4.52 -0.10
N HIS A 47 14.19 -3.88 -1.19
CA HIS A 47 14.61 -4.23 -2.55
C HIS A 47 16.12 -4.01 -2.83
N LEU A 48 16.81 -3.27 -1.96
CA LEU A 48 18.26 -3.10 -2.06
C LEU A 48 19.06 -4.24 -1.41
N ALA A 49 18.42 -5.12 -0.63
CA ALA A 49 19.09 -6.21 0.07
C ALA A 49 19.97 -7.08 -0.84
N PRO A 50 19.57 -7.45 -2.07
CA PRO A 50 20.42 -8.23 -2.98
C PRO A 50 21.75 -7.55 -3.38
N ARG A 51 21.86 -6.22 -3.18
CA ARG A 51 23.09 -5.46 -3.46
C ARG A 51 24.14 -5.56 -2.35
N PHE A 52 23.81 -6.18 -1.23
CA PHE A 52 24.69 -6.30 -0.08
C PHE A 52 25.12 -7.75 0.17
N PRO A 53 26.37 -7.97 0.66
CA PRO A 53 26.79 -9.30 1.09
C PRO A 53 25.86 -9.86 2.15
N ARG A 54 25.50 -11.15 2.03
CA ARG A 54 24.63 -11.84 3.00
C ARG A 54 25.10 -11.71 4.45
N THR A 55 26.41 -11.57 4.67
CA THR A 55 27.02 -11.39 5.99
C THR A 55 26.66 -10.06 6.67
N LEU A 56 26.23 -9.06 5.89
CA LEU A 56 25.83 -7.74 6.39
C LEU A 56 24.31 -7.61 6.52
N LEU A 57 23.53 -8.56 6.00
CA LEU A 57 22.08 -8.54 6.14
C LEU A 57 21.68 -8.97 7.56
N PRO A 58 20.57 -8.43 8.10
CA PRO A 58 20.05 -8.82 9.39
C PRO A 58 19.84 -10.33 9.47
N ARG A 59 20.50 -11.01 10.41
CA ARG A 59 20.24 -12.40 10.73
C ARG A 59 19.22 -12.43 11.85
N SER A 60 17.98 -12.71 11.56
CA SER A 60 17.05 -13.17 12.58
C SER A 60 16.92 -14.68 12.46
N PRO A 61 17.15 -15.44 13.53
CA PRO A 61 16.96 -16.91 13.52
C PRO A 61 15.51 -17.32 13.24
N ALA A 62 14.56 -16.43 13.50
CA ALA A 62 13.12 -16.62 13.24
C ALA A 62 12.73 -16.39 11.77
N ASN A 63 13.63 -15.88 10.92
CA ASN A 63 13.31 -15.41 9.56
C ASN A 63 14.15 -16.09 8.47
N ALA A 64 14.39 -17.39 8.56
CA ALA A 64 14.82 -18.14 7.38
C ALA A 64 13.66 -18.15 6.38
N LEU A 65 13.87 -17.56 5.19
CA LEU A 65 12.90 -17.60 4.11
C LEU A 65 12.59 -19.05 3.74
N THR A 66 11.33 -19.39 3.62
CA THR A 66 10.89 -20.63 3.01
C THR A 66 11.34 -20.67 1.54
N ALA A 67 11.36 -21.84 0.92
CA ALA A 67 11.68 -21.97 -0.50
C ALA A 67 10.75 -21.09 -1.37
N PHE A 68 9.47 -21.04 -1.01
CA PHE A 68 8.47 -20.21 -1.69
C PHE A 68 8.77 -18.71 -1.55
N GLU A 69 9.17 -18.25 -0.37
CA GLU A 69 9.55 -16.86 -0.15
C GLU A 69 10.87 -16.50 -0.86
N GLN A 70 11.80 -17.44 -0.98
CA GLN A 70 13.01 -17.24 -1.80
C GLN A 70 12.66 -17.08 -3.29
N GLU A 71 11.74 -17.90 -3.82
CA GLU A 71 11.20 -17.71 -5.19
C GLU A 71 10.54 -16.35 -5.35
N TRP A 72 9.77 -15.89 -4.35
CA TRP A 72 9.14 -14.57 -4.34
C TRP A 72 10.16 -13.42 -4.37
N VAL A 73 11.17 -13.46 -3.50
CA VAL A 73 12.24 -12.45 -3.47
C VAL A 73 12.96 -12.38 -4.80
N GLN A 74 13.25 -13.53 -5.40
CA GLN A 74 13.87 -13.60 -6.73
C GLN A 74 12.93 -13.05 -7.80
N ALA A 75 11.63 -13.36 -7.71
CA ALA A 75 10.61 -12.89 -8.66
C ALA A 75 10.46 -11.36 -8.69
N ILE A 76 10.62 -10.68 -7.55
CA ILE A 76 10.66 -9.19 -7.53
C ILE A 76 11.88 -8.71 -8.31
N HIS A 77 13.05 -9.30 -8.08
CA HIS A 77 14.28 -8.93 -8.78
C HIS A 77 14.16 -9.16 -10.29
N ASP A 78 13.55 -10.25 -10.70
CA ASP A 78 13.37 -10.65 -12.09
C ASP A 78 12.14 -9.98 -12.75
N ARG A 79 11.49 -9.03 -12.06
CA ARG A 79 10.28 -8.31 -12.53
C ARG A 79 9.12 -9.25 -12.89
N GLN A 80 9.06 -10.41 -12.24
CA GLN A 80 7.94 -11.34 -12.35
C GLN A 80 6.78 -10.94 -11.45
N VAL A 81 7.05 -10.16 -10.39
CA VAL A 81 6.05 -9.44 -9.60
C VAL A 81 5.81 -8.08 -10.26
N PHE A 82 4.55 -7.75 -10.50
CA PHE A 82 4.20 -6.53 -11.20
C PHE A 82 2.89 -5.92 -10.66
N PRO A 83 2.73 -4.59 -10.72
CA PRO A 83 1.50 -3.93 -10.34
C PRO A 83 0.44 -4.05 -11.43
N VAL A 84 -0.81 -4.04 -10.99
CA VAL A 84 -1.99 -3.74 -11.80
C VAL A 84 -2.80 -2.66 -11.10
N PHE A 85 -3.56 -1.89 -11.85
CA PHE A 85 -4.17 -0.64 -11.44
C PHE A 85 -5.67 -0.70 -11.64
N GLN A 86 -6.44 -0.44 -10.59
CA GLN A 86 -7.89 -0.42 -10.67
C GLN A 86 -8.43 0.96 -10.27
N PRO A 87 -9.29 1.59 -11.12
CA PRO A 87 -9.80 2.91 -10.83
C PRO A 87 -10.85 2.89 -9.73
N ILE A 88 -10.87 3.95 -8.94
CA ILE A 88 -11.93 4.32 -8.02
C ILE A 88 -12.52 5.62 -8.54
N VAL A 89 -13.83 5.61 -8.81
CA VAL A 89 -14.54 6.73 -9.43
C VAL A 89 -15.63 7.28 -8.51
N ASP A 90 -16.07 8.50 -8.77
CA ASP A 90 -17.22 9.07 -8.07
C ASP A 90 -18.56 8.76 -8.76
N SER A 91 -19.64 9.34 -8.24
CA SER A 91 -21.01 9.19 -8.76
C SER A 91 -21.23 9.75 -10.18
N ARG A 92 -20.24 10.48 -10.72
CA ARG A 92 -20.21 11.00 -12.10
C ARG A 92 -19.21 10.23 -12.96
N SER A 93 -18.68 9.11 -12.47
CA SER A 93 -17.63 8.30 -13.12
C SER A 93 -16.32 9.07 -13.32
N GLN A 94 -16.02 10.07 -12.48
CA GLN A 94 -14.75 10.80 -12.53
C GLN A 94 -13.72 10.15 -11.62
N LEU A 95 -12.46 10.07 -12.08
CA LEU A 95 -11.37 9.43 -11.37
C LEU A 95 -11.09 10.14 -10.04
N GLN A 96 -11.15 9.38 -8.97
CA GLN A 96 -10.84 9.83 -7.62
C GLN A 96 -9.57 9.21 -7.06
N GLY A 97 -9.31 7.96 -7.45
CA GLY A 97 -8.13 7.21 -7.05
C GLY A 97 -7.86 6.02 -7.93
N VAL A 98 -6.72 5.40 -7.71
CA VAL A 98 -6.29 4.16 -8.35
C VAL A 98 -5.71 3.26 -7.29
N GLU A 99 -6.28 2.07 -7.11
CA GLU A 99 -5.72 1.06 -6.24
C GLU A 99 -4.61 0.30 -6.97
N ILE A 100 -3.46 0.16 -6.30
CA ILE A 100 -2.32 -0.61 -6.78
C ILE A 100 -2.40 -2.01 -6.19
N LEU A 101 -2.76 -2.94 -7.06
CA LEU A 101 -2.82 -4.37 -6.75
C LEU A 101 -1.59 -5.05 -7.32
N ILE A 102 -1.14 -6.14 -6.70
CA ILE A 102 0.01 -6.91 -7.19
C ILE A 102 -0.42 -8.20 -7.85
N ARG A 103 0.41 -8.65 -8.78
CA ARG A 103 0.31 -9.95 -9.45
C ARG A 103 1.70 -10.57 -9.51
N TRP A 104 1.75 -11.88 -9.45
CA TRP A 104 3.00 -12.63 -9.58
C TRP A 104 2.91 -13.60 -10.75
N ARG A 105 3.80 -13.45 -11.72
CA ARG A 105 3.98 -14.45 -12.79
C ARG A 105 4.86 -15.57 -12.25
N HIS A 106 4.25 -16.69 -11.92
CA HIS A 106 4.89 -17.82 -11.31
C HIS A 106 4.63 -19.07 -12.15
N ARG A 107 5.69 -19.72 -12.68
CA ARG A 107 5.59 -20.95 -13.48
C ARG A 107 4.57 -20.88 -14.63
N GLY A 108 4.57 -19.76 -15.36
CA GLY A 108 3.69 -19.53 -16.49
C GLY A 108 2.26 -19.08 -16.15
N GLN A 109 1.89 -19.02 -14.89
CA GLN A 109 0.59 -18.54 -14.42
C GLN A 109 0.71 -17.18 -13.72
N VAL A 110 -0.38 -16.42 -13.74
CA VAL A 110 -0.49 -15.16 -12.99
C VAL A 110 -1.23 -15.44 -11.69
N LEU A 111 -0.51 -15.37 -10.57
CA LEU A 111 -1.06 -15.56 -9.23
C LEU A 111 -1.60 -14.23 -8.69
N HIS A 112 -2.74 -14.31 -7.99
CA HIS A 112 -3.36 -13.23 -7.24
C HIS A 112 -2.88 -13.25 -5.77
N PRO A 113 -2.98 -12.11 -5.05
CA PRO A 113 -2.55 -12.01 -3.65
C PRO A 113 -3.12 -13.10 -2.75
N GLN A 114 -4.40 -13.42 -2.90
CA GLN A 114 -5.07 -14.47 -2.11
C GLN A 114 -4.40 -15.85 -2.25
N THR A 115 -3.71 -16.11 -3.37
CA THR A 115 -3.03 -17.38 -3.62
C THR A 115 -1.64 -17.42 -2.99
N PHE A 116 -0.88 -16.32 -2.95
CA PHE A 116 0.52 -16.35 -2.53
C PHE A 116 0.79 -15.71 -1.16
N LEU A 117 0.03 -14.68 -0.76
CA LEU A 117 0.23 -14.02 0.55
C LEU A 117 0.07 -14.97 1.74
N PRO A 118 -0.87 -15.95 1.74
CA PRO A 118 -0.99 -16.89 2.85
C PRO A 118 0.25 -17.76 3.10
N HIS A 119 1.19 -17.80 2.14
CA HIS A 119 2.45 -18.55 2.28
C HIS A 119 3.61 -17.73 2.85
N PHE A 120 3.43 -16.42 3.03
CA PHE A 120 4.45 -15.57 3.63
C PHE A 120 4.53 -15.77 5.14
N ARG A 121 5.73 -16.03 5.64
CA ARG A 121 6.02 -16.28 7.07
C ARG A 121 7.05 -15.30 7.62
N ALA A 122 8.00 -14.88 6.78
CA ALA A 122 9.10 -14.02 7.20
C ALA A 122 8.71 -12.54 7.15
N ASP A 123 9.06 -11.79 8.18
CA ASP A 123 8.87 -10.33 8.22
C ASP A 123 9.55 -9.65 7.03
N TYR A 124 10.70 -10.18 6.60
CA TYR A 124 11.42 -9.66 5.46
C TYR A 124 10.60 -9.67 4.17
N THR A 125 9.81 -10.72 3.95
CA THR A 125 8.95 -10.85 2.76
C THR A 125 7.86 -9.76 2.76
N TRP A 126 7.26 -9.50 3.92
CA TRP A 126 6.27 -8.44 4.08
C TRP A 126 6.87 -7.04 3.92
N LEU A 127 8.07 -6.81 4.45
CA LEU A 127 8.80 -5.55 4.25
C LEU A 127 9.12 -5.31 2.77
N LEU A 128 9.59 -6.35 2.07
CA LEU A 128 9.91 -6.25 0.64
C LEU A 128 8.66 -5.95 -0.21
N LEU A 129 7.55 -6.63 0.08
CA LEU A 129 6.25 -6.36 -0.56
C LEU A 129 5.84 -4.91 -0.35
N THR A 130 5.86 -4.44 0.91
CA THR A 130 5.43 -3.07 1.25
C THR A 130 6.33 -2.02 0.60
N ALA A 131 7.64 -2.23 0.57
CA ALA A 131 8.56 -1.33 -0.13
C ALA A 131 8.28 -1.28 -1.63
N PHE A 132 7.96 -2.44 -2.25
CA PHE A 132 7.61 -2.51 -3.66
C PHE A 132 6.37 -1.69 -3.97
N VAL A 133 5.27 -1.87 -3.23
CA VAL A 133 4.01 -1.14 -3.50
C VAL A 133 4.13 0.36 -3.19
N LEU A 134 4.87 0.75 -2.15
CA LEU A 134 5.14 2.16 -1.86
C LEU A 134 5.97 2.83 -2.96
N GLN A 135 6.98 2.14 -3.49
CA GLN A 135 7.78 2.63 -4.62
C GLN A 135 6.92 2.82 -5.86
N GLU A 136 6.03 1.85 -6.16
CA GLU A 136 5.07 1.96 -7.25
C GLU A 136 4.14 3.17 -7.07
N ALA A 137 3.61 3.40 -5.87
CA ALA A 137 2.77 4.55 -5.58
C ALA A 137 3.52 5.87 -5.81
N VAL A 138 4.72 6.03 -5.27
CA VAL A 138 5.56 7.22 -5.45
C VAL A 138 5.87 7.47 -6.93
N GLN A 139 6.25 6.43 -7.67
CA GLN A 139 6.54 6.57 -9.09
C GLN A 139 5.33 7.09 -9.85
N ASN A 140 4.13 6.53 -9.60
CA ASN A 140 2.92 6.94 -10.29
C ASN A 140 2.44 8.34 -9.84
N ILE A 141 2.58 8.71 -8.56
CA ILE A 141 2.29 10.08 -8.09
C ILE A 141 3.18 11.10 -8.80
N ASN A 142 4.46 10.77 -8.99
CA ASN A 142 5.42 11.63 -9.66
C ASN A 142 5.21 11.70 -11.19
N GLU A 143 4.71 10.63 -11.80
CA GLU A 143 4.51 10.52 -13.26
C GLU A 143 3.19 11.15 -13.71
N TYR A 144 2.13 10.96 -12.92
CA TYR A 144 0.78 11.40 -13.29
C TYR A 144 0.34 12.58 -12.41
N PRO A 145 0.38 13.82 -12.92
CA PRO A 145 -0.14 14.98 -12.18
C PRO A 145 -1.66 14.88 -12.03
N GLY A 146 -2.22 15.59 -11.03
CA GLY A 146 -3.65 15.64 -10.77
C GLY A 146 -3.99 15.50 -9.29
N THR A 147 -5.28 15.41 -8.99
CA THR A 147 -5.80 15.36 -7.62
C THR A 147 -6.16 13.94 -7.15
N PHE A 148 -6.26 12.99 -8.07
CA PHE A 148 -6.55 11.60 -7.73
C PHE A 148 -5.39 10.94 -6.98
N TYR A 149 -5.72 10.01 -6.11
CA TYR A 149 -4.76 9.34 -5.25
C TYR A 149 -4.33 7.97 -5.80
N PHE A 150 -3.24 7.43 -5.23
CA PHE A 150 -2.86 6.03 -5.38
C PHE A 150 -2.92 5.36 -4.02
N SER A 151 -3.62 4.25 -3.93
CA SER A 151 -3.74 3.49 -2.69
C SER A 151 -2.99 2.17 -2.76
N VAL A 152 -2.47 1.76 -1.60
CA VAL A 152 -1.71 0.52 -1.43
C VAL A 152 -2.14 -0.19 -0.16
N ASN A 153 -2.29 -1.49 -0.24
CA ASN A 153 -2.64 -2.35 0.88
C ASN A 153 -1.45 -2.52 1.84
N ILE A 154 -1.69 -2.36 3.15
CA ILE A 154 -0.70 -2.54 4.20
C ILE A 154 -0.93 -3.88 4.89
N PRO A 155 0.08 -4.77 4.90
CA PRO A 155 -0.02 -6.03 5.63
C PRO A 155 -0.29 -5.82 7.12
N SER A 156 -1.21 -6.59 7.68
CA SER A 156 -1.57 -6.51 9.11
C SER A 156 -0.36 -6.70 10.04
N SER A 157 0.61 -7.53 9.64
CA SER A 157 1.86 -7.75 10.38
C SER A 157 2.78 -6.52 10.48
N LEU A 158 2.56 -5.50 9.64
CA LEU A 158 3.35 -4.27 9.65
C LEU A 158 2.59 -3.06 10.21
N ALA A 159 1.30 -3.18 10.51
CA ALA A 159 0.47 -2.06 10.96
C ALA A 159 0.97 -1.38 12.24
N ASP A 160 1.64 -2.12 13.11
CA ASP A 160 2.25 -1.64 14.35
C ASP A 160 3.80 -1.62 14.32
N SER A 161 4.40 -1.74 13.13
CA SER A 161 5.84 -1.80 12.94
C SER A 161 6.44 -0.41 12.67
N ASP A 162 7.46 -0.03 13.45
CA ASP A 162 8.24 1.19 13.19
C ASP A 162 8.91 1.15 11.79
N SER A 163 9.07 -0.03 11.21
CA SER A 163 9.60 -0.17 9.84
C SER A 163 8.65 0.41 8.82
N LEU A 164 7.33 0.27 9.01
CA LEU A 164 6.33 0.91 8.14
C LEU A 164 6.48 2.43 8.15
N LEU A 165 6.60 3.04 9.33
CA LEU A 165 6.78 4.49 9.46
C LEU A 165 8.03 4.97 8.71
N ARG A 166 9.15 4.25 8.87
CA ARG A 166 10.40 4.57 8.15
C ARG A 166 10.27 4.41 6.64
N MET A 167 9.61 3.35 6.17
CA MET A 167 9.39 3.13 4.74
C MET A 167 8.50 4.21 4.12
N VAL A 168 7.43 4.59 4.81
CA VAL A 168 6.53 5.67 4.35
C VAL A 168 7.26 7.02 4.34
N GLU A 169 8.07 7.32 5.36
CA GLU A 169 8.89 8.53 5.36
C GLU A 169 9.91 8.53 4.22
N ALA A 170 10.57 7.40 3.95
CA ALA A 170 11.47 7.26 2.81
C ALA A 170 10.74 7.40 1.46
N ALA A 171 9.52 6.89 1.34
CA ALA A 171 8.67 7.07 0.17
C ALA A 171 8.28 8.55 -0.02
N ARG A 172 7.89 9.23 1.06
CA ARG A 172 7.54 10.66 1.05
C ARG A 172 8.71 11.53 0.55
N GLN A 173 9.94 11.22 0.98
CA GLN A 173 11.14 11.95 0.55
C GLN A 173 11.47 11.77 -0.94
N GLN A 174 10.89 10.79 -1.62
CA GLN A 174 11.07 10.56 -3.07
C GLN A 174 10.00 11.25 -3.92
N LEU A 175 9.00 11.88 -3.30
CA LEU A 175 8.02 12.68 -4.02
C LEU A 175 8.67 13.95 -4.57
N ARG A 176 8.44 14.22 -5.86
CA ARG A 176 8.96 15.44 -6.51
C ARG A 176 8.35 16.71 -5.94
N GLN A 177 7.10 16.62 -5.51
CA GLN A 177 6.35 17.69 -4.88
C GLN A 177 5.89 17.22 -3.51
N PRO A 178 6.22 17.93 -2.41
CA PRO A 178 5.84 17.53 -1.05
C PRO A 178 4.34 17.34 -0.86
N GLU A 179 3.52 18.13 -1.57
CA GLU A 179 2.06 18.06 -1.55
C GLU A 179 1.52 16.73 -2.09
N GLY A 180 2.31 16.05 -2.92
CA GLY A 180 2.00 14.72 -3.44
C GLY A 180 1.77 13.67 -2.36
N VAL A 181 2.21 13.92 -1.11
CA VAL A 181 1.95 13.03 0.02
C VAL A 181 0.45 12.82 0.28
N ALA A 182 -0.37 13.83 0.06
CA ALA A 182 -1.83 13.73 0.19
C ALA A 182 -2.48 12.81 -0.86
N ARG A 183 -1.72 12.39 -1.87
CA ARG A 183 -2.14 11.43 -2.89
C ARG A 183 -1.69 10.01 -2.61
N LEU A 184 -0.86 9.80 -1.58
CA LEU A 184 -0.53 8.47 -1.07
C LEU A 184 -1.58 8.06 -0.04
N VAL A 185 -2.26 6.94 -0.29
CA VAL A 185 -3.28 6.37 0.58
C VAL A 185 -2.84 4.98 1.02
N LEU A 186 -2.90 4.72 2.32
CA LEU A 186 -2.60 3.41 2.89
C LEU A 186 -3.90 2.74 3.30
N GLU A 187 -4.14 1.54 2.81
CA GLU A 187 -5.33 0.74 3.10
C GLU A 187 -5.02 -0.27 4.20
N TYR A 188 -5.81 -0.24 5.25
CA TYR A 188 -5.67 -1.11 6.42
C TYR A 188 -6.90 -1.99 6.54
N ALA A 189 -6.70 -3.31 6.65
CA ALA A 189 -7.80 -4.25 6.86
C ALA A 189 -8.51 -3.99 8.20
N GLU A 190 -9.83 -4.14 8.24
CA GLU A 190 -10.65 -3.95 9.44
C GLU A 190 -10.28 -4.89 10.60
N THR A 191 -9.59 -6.00 10.32
CA THR A 191 -9.13 -6.99 11.31
C THR A 191 -7.95 -6.50 12.16
N ILE A 192 -7.32 -5.37 11.81
CA ILE A 192 -6.22 -4.79 12.56
C ILE A 192 -6.74 -4.19 13.87
N ASP A 193 -6.01 -4.43 14.96
CA ASP A 193 -6.37 -3.88 16.27
C ASP A 193 -6.11 -2.37 16.34
N PHE A 194 -7.15 -1.58 16.21
CA PHE A 194 -7.14 -0.13 16.38
C PHE A 194 -7.71 0.33 17.73
N ARG A 195 -7.83 -0.56 18.72
CA ARG A 195 -8.31 -0.17 20.06
C ARG A 195 -7.41 0.90 20.66
N HIS A 196 -7.98 1.58 21.65
CA HIS A 196 -7.28 2.67 22.34
C HIS A 196 -5.92 2.24 22.89
N GLN A 197 -4.88 3.05 22.62
CA GLN A 197 -3.49 2.80 23.01
C GLN A 197 -2.80 1.64 22.24
N SER A 198 -3.41 1.08 21.21
CA SER A 198 -2.68 0.17 20.34
C SER A 198 -1.56 0.91 19.57
N ARG A 199 -0.47 0.21 19.27
CA ARG A 199 0.61 0.77 18.46
C ARG A 199 0.12 1.14 17.07
N SER A 200 -0.75 0.32 16.48
CA SER A 200 -1.35 0.58 15.17
C SER A 200 -2.10 1.91 15.14
N ALA A 201 -2.88 2.22 16.19
CA ALA A 201 -3.57 3.51 16.30
C ALA A 201 -2.62 4.69 16.39
N ALA A 202 -1.53 4.55 17.17
CA ALA A 202 -0.50 5.58 17.29
C ALA A 202 0.23 5.81 15.97
N HIS A 203 0.54 4.75 15.23
CA HIS A 203 1.18 4.81 13.92
C HIS A 203 0.30 5.48 12.87
N VAL A 204 -0.99 5.11 12.80
CA VAL A 204 -1.95 5.77 11.91
C VAL A 204 -2.01 7.27 12.18
N ALA A 205 -2.12 7.68 13.45
CA ALA A 205 -2.12 9.09 13.81
C ALA A 205 -0.81 9.81 13.44
N GLN A 206 0.33 9.14 13.49
CA GLN A 206 1.62 9.70 13.07
C GLN A 206 1.69 9.86 11.54
N LEU A 207 1.23 8.88 10.78
CA LEU A 207 1.16 8.93 9.31
C LEU A 207 0.25 10.06 8.83
N GLN A 208 -0.91 10.22 9.46
CA GLN A 208 -1.84 11.32 9.15
C GLN A 208 -1.24 12.70 9.45
N ARG A 209 -0.51 12.85 10.56
CA ARG A 209 0.23 14.09 10.84
C ARG A 209 1.31 14.39 9.81
N ALA A 210 1.87 13.36 9.18
CA ALA A 210 2.81 13.50 8.06
C ALA A 210 2.14 13.79 6.71
N GLY A 211 0.80 13.91 6.68
CA GLY A 211 0.00 14.21 5.49
C GLY A 211 -0.43 12.98 4.67
N VAL A 212 -0.09 11.77 5.11
CA VAL A 212 -0.52 10.53 4.46
C VAL A 212 -1.99 10.27 4.79
N ARG A 213 -2.78 9.91 3.79
CA ARG A 213 -4.17 9.51 4.00
C ARG A 213 -4.26 8.02 4.32
N VAL A 214 -5.24 7.67 5.13
CA VAL A 214 -5.50 6.28 5.53
C VAL A 214 -6.93 5.88 5.22
N MET A 215 -7.13 4.64 4.83
CA MET A 215 -8.41 4.05 4.48
C MET A 215 -8.60 2.75 5.25
N LEU A 216 -9.79 2.49 5.73
CA LEU A 216 -10.15 1.20 6.31
C LEU A 216 -10.77 0.34 5.23
N ASP A 217 -10.18 -0.83 5.01
CA ASP A 217 -10.57 -1.77 3.96
C ASP A 217 -11.35 -2.96 4.52
N ASP A 218 -12.05 -3.70 3.64
CA ASP A 218 -12.84 -4.88 3.93
C ASP A 218 -13.97 -4.66 4.95
N CYS A 219 -14.52 -3.43 5.07
CA CYS A 219 -15.56 -3.11 6.04
C CYS A 219 -16.79 -4.00 5.86
N PHE A 220 -17.20 -4.66 6.96
CA PHE A 220 -18.29 -5.62 7.03
C PHE A 220 -18.04 -6.92 6.25
N SER A 221 -16.79 -7.31 6.05
CA SER A 221 -16.47 -8.64 5.57
C SER A 221 -16.97 -9.71 6.55
N GLN A 222 -17.15 -10.95 6.07
CA GLN A 222 -17.65 -12.04 6.88
C GLN A 222 -16.72 -12.32 8.08
N GLY A 223 -17.06 -11.85 9.27
CA GLY A 223 -16.37 -12.13 10.53
C GLY A 223 -15.93 -10.91 11.33
N SER A 224 -16.13 -9.70 10.86
CA SER A 224 -15.81 -8.49 11.61
C SER A 224 -17.07 -7.68 11.95
N VAL A 225 -17.14 -7.20 13.20
CA VAL A 225 -18.29 -6.43 13.73
C VAL A 225 -17.83 -5.12 14.36
N ILE A 226 -16.54 -4.78 14.32
CA ILE A 226 -16.00 -3.70 15.15
C ILE A 226 -15.60 -2.51 14.31
N PHE A 227 -16.27 -1.41 14.58
CA PHE A 227 -15.97 -0.08 14.04
C PHE A 227 -14.91 0.62 14.90
N PRO A 228 -13.68 0.83 14.49
CA PRO A 228 -12.68 1.62 15.22
C PRO A 228 -12.95 3.12 15.16
N ALA A 229 -14.09 3.51 14.58
CA ALA A 229 -14.42 4.83 14.09
C ALA A 229 -14.47 5.96 15.14
N ARG A 230 -14.58 5.66 16.43
CA ARG A 230 -14.80 6.74 17.42
C ARG A 230 -13.53 7.54 17.75
N ARG A 231 -12.34 6.97 17.54
CA ARG A 231 -11.09 7.57 18.04
C ARG A 231 -10.02 7.77 16.97
N LEU A 232 -10.16 7.08 15.84
CA LEU A 232 -9.33 7.25 14.67
C LEU A 232 -10.20 7.76 13.54
N HIS A 233 -9.76 8.80 12.89
CA HIS A 233 -10.36 9.28 11.67
C HIS A 233 -9.71 8.57 10.49
N PHE A 234 -10.48 7.81 9.73
CA PHE A 234 -10.07 7.31 8.42
C PHE A 234 -10.61 8.23 7.33
N ASN A 235 -9.78 8.53 6.34
CA ASN A 235 -10.17 9.38 5.22
C ASN A 235 -11.23 8.73 4.33
N ALA A 236 -11.26 7.38 4.33
CA ALA A 236 -12.29 6.61 3.65
C ALA A 236 -12.48 5.23 4.29
N TYR A 237 -13.63 4.63 3.99
CA TYR A 237 -14.04 3.28 4.39
C TYR A 237 -14.47 2.54 3.13
N LYS A 238 -13.87 1.35 2.88
CA LYS A 238 -14.22 0.51 1.72
C LYS A 238 -15.15 -0.60 2.18
N LEU A 239 -16.30 -0.69 1.56
CA LEU A 239 -17.26 -1.78 1.74
C LEU A 239 -16.77 -2.99 0.97
N ASP A 240 -16.61 -4.12 1.67
CA ASP A 240 -16.26 -5.39 1.05
C ASP A 240 -17.28 -5.81 -0.02
N MET A 241 -16.80 -6.45 -1.07
CA MET A 241 -17.63 -6.93 -2.17
C MET A 241 -18.75 -7.87 -1.70
N SER A 242 -18.56 -8.65 -0.63
CA SER A 242 -19.57 -9.59 -0.15
C SER A 242 -20.81 -8.84 0.35
N ILE A 243 -20.66 -7.83 1.21
CA ILE A 243 -21.81 -7.06 1.70
C ILE A 243 -22.49 -6.27 0.58
N VAL A 244 -21.71 -5.80 -0.40
CA VAL A 244 -22.25 -5.11 -1.58
C VAL A 244 -23.12 -6.07 -2.41
N ASN A 245 -22.72 -7.34 -2.55
CA ASN A 245 -23.52 -8.36 -3.21
C ASN A 245 -24.79 -8.71 -2.41
N ASP A 246 -24.65 -8.87 -1.11
CA ASP A 246 -25.76 -9.23 -0.22
C ASP A 246 -26.83 -8.13 -0.15
N ALA A 247 -26.47 -6.87 -0.38
CA ALA A 247 -27.39 -5.73 -0.35
C ALA A 247 -28.61 -5.87 -1.31
N GLN A 248 -28.52 -6.72 -2.32
CA GLN A 248 -29.64 -6.97 -3.24
C GLN A 248 -30.74 -7.85 -2.62
N HIS A 249 -30.40 -8.67 -1.63
CA HIS A 249 -31.28 -9.69 -1.08
C HIS A 249 -31.40 -9.66 0.45
N ASP A 250 -30.48 -9.01 1.14
CA ASP A 250 -30.45 -8.91 2.59
C ASP A 250 -30.70 -7.47 3.06
N PRO A 251 -31.87 -7.21 3.70
CA PRO A 251 -32.19 -5.91 4.28
C PRO A 251 -31.20 -5.46 5.38
N LYS A 252 -30.53 -6.41 6.07
CA LYS A 252 -29.53 -6.08 7.10
C LYS A 252 -28.24 -5.58 6.46
N ALA A 253 -27.79 -6.21 5.37
CA ALA A 253 -26.65 -5.71 4.59
C ALA A 253 -26.92 -4.30 4.07
N LEU A 254 -28.13 -4.07 3.52
CA LEU A 254 -28.56 -2.74 3.08
C LEU A 254 -28.53 -1.71 4.21
N ALA A 255 -29.01 -2.07 5.41
CA ALA A 255 -29.02 -1.20 6.58
C ALA A 255 -27.59 -0.84 7.04
N LEU A 256 -26.66 -1.81 7.03
CA LEU A 256 -25.25 -1.59 7.38
C LEU A 256 -24.57 -0.65 6.38
N ILE A 257 -24.75 -0.86 5.08
CA ILE A 257 -24.22 0.01 4.01
C ILE A 257 -24.72 1.44 4.21
N LYS A 258 -26.02 1.62 4.41
CA LYS A 258 -26.65 2.93 4.64
C LYS A 258 -26.11 3.60 5.89
N SER A 259 -25.90 2.83 6.97
CA SER A 259 -25.35 3.34 8.22
C SER A 259 -23.91 3.83 8.05
N LEU A 260 -23.07 3.09 7.31
CA LEU A 260 -21.71 3.51 7.03
C LEU A 260 -21.66 4.73 6.10
N ALA A 261 -22.48 4.77 5.06
CA ALA A 261 -22.57 5.93 4.18
C ALA A 261 -22.94 7.20 4.95
N TYR A 262 -23.93 7.10 5.84
CA TYR A 262 -24.35 8.21 6.70
C TYR A 262 -23.26 8.62 7.70
N TYR A 263 -22.58 7.64 8.31
CA TYR A 263 -21.44 7.91 9.17
C TYR A 263 -20.32 8.66 8.41
N CYS A 264 -19.95 8.22 7.21
CA CYS A 264 -18.95 8.87 6.39
C CYS A 264 -19.32 10.33 6.07
N GLN A 265 -20.59 10.57 5.75
CA GLN A 265 -21.10 11.93 5.51
C GLN A 265 -20.94 12.84 6.72
N LEU A 266 -21.22 12.34 7.92
CA LEU A 266 -21.13 13.12 9.17
C LEU A 266 -19.68 13.32 9.65
N SER A 267 -18.77 12.39 9.30
CA SER A 267 -17.36 12.40 9.75
C SER A 267 -16.40 13.00 8.74
N ASP A 268 -16.90 13.59 7.63
CA ASP A 268 -16.08 14.07 6.50
C ASP A 268 -15.14 12.99 5.93
N SER A 269 -15.61 11.76 5.94
CA SER A 269 -14.94 10.61 5.34
C SER A 269 -15.60 10.24 4.01
N ARG A 270 -14.97 9.37 3.23
CA ARG A 270 -15.53 8.84 1.99
C ARG A 270 -15.97 7.40 2.18
N CYS A 271 -17.03 6.99 1.47
CA CYS A 271 -17.47 5.62 1.44
C CYS A 271 -17.24 5.04 0.05
N VAL A 272 -16.40 4.01 -0.04
CA VAL A 272 -16.06 3.31 -1.30
C VAL A 272 -16.81 1.98 -1.32
N ALA A 273 -17.56 1.70 -2.39
CA ALA A 273 -18.15 0.37 -2.60
C ALA A 273 -17.32 -0.42 -3.59
N GLU A 274 -16.93 -1.63 -3.18
CA GLU A 274 -16.21 -2.57 -4.03
C GLU A 274 -17.15 -3.52 -4.78
N GLY A 275 -16.63 -4.22 -5.80
CA GLY A 275 -17.37 -5.24 -6.53
C GLY A 275 -18.56 -4.70 -7.33
N VAL A 276 -18.55 -3.42 -7.70
CA VAL A 276 -19.60 -2.83 -8.56
C VAL A 276 -19.43 -3.33 -9.99
N ASP A 277 -20.26 -4.29 -10.37
CA ASP A 277 -20.19 -5.00 -11.66
C ASP A 277 -21.32 -4.64 -12.63
N SER A 278 -22.37 -3.96 -12.15
CA SER A 278 -23.56 -3.64 -12.92
C SER A 278 -24.09 -2.24 -12.64
N LEU A 279 -24.78 -1.67 -13.64
CA LEU A 279 -25.44 -0.37 -13.51
C LEU A 279 -26.53 -0.39 -12.42
N ALA A 280 -27.19 -1.53 -12.21
CA ALA A 280 -28.19 -1.69 -11.17
C ALA A 280 -27.57 -1.53 -9.77
N LYS A 281 -26.44 -2.21 -9.46
CA LYS A 281 -25.70 -2.04 -8.23
C LYS A 281 -25.22 -0.61 -8.05
N PHE A 282 -24.62 -0.03 -9.08
CA PHE A 282 -24.15 1.36 -9.05
C PHE A 282 -25.27 2.33 -8.67
N THR A 283 -26.44 2.22 -9.33
CA THR A 283 -27.60 3.10 -9.07
C THR A 283 -28.12 2.90 -7.65
N GLN A 284 -28.26 1.65 -7.20
CA GLN A 284 -28.70 1.34 -5.83
C GLN A 284 -27.74 1.94 -4.80
N LEU A 285 -26.44 1.68 -4.89
CA LEU A 285 -25.44 2.16 -3.94
C LEU A 285 -25.38 3.68 -3.91
N LYS A 286 -25.46 4.32 -5.07
CA LYS A 286 -25.54 5.79 -5.16
C LYS A 286 -26.77 6.33 -4.44
N SER A 287 -27.92 5.68 -4.54
CA SER A 287 -29.15 6.09 -3.83
C SER A 287 -29.03 5.93 -2.31
N LEU A 288 -28.12 5.08 -1.82
CA LEU A 288 -27.82 4.89 -0.40
C LEU A 288 -26.82 5.91 0.16
N GLY A 289 -26.30 6.82 -0.68
CA GLY A 289 -25.35 7.86 -0.27
C GLY A 289 -23.88 7.46 -0.42
N ILE A 290 -23.58 6.35 -1.10
CA ILE A 290 -22.21 5.99 -1.45
C ILE A 290 -21.69 7.00 -2.48
N ASP A 291 -20.45 7.47 -2.28
CA ASP A 291 -19.87 8.54 -3.09
C ASP A 291 -18.64 8.10 -3.91
N ARG A 292 -18.13 6.87 -3.70
CA ARG A 292 -17.01 6.28 -4.44
C ARG A 292 -17.31 4.83 -4.82
N PHE A 293 -16.82 4.41 -5.97
CA PHE A 293 -17.16 3.13 -6.56
C PHE A 293 -15.95 2.49 -7.22
N GLN A 294 -15.80 1.18 -7.04
CA GLN A 294 -14.76 0.36 -7.63
C GLN A 294 -15.37 -0.96 -8.11
N GLY A 295 -15.03 -1.39 -9.31
CA GLY A 295 -15.52 -2.66 -9.82
C GLY A 295 -15.47 -2.77 -11.35
N TYR A 296 -15.87 -3.91 -11.83
CA TYR A 296 -15.75 -4.28 -13.26
C TYR A 296 -16.70 -3.49 -14.17
N LEU A 297 -17.71 -2.86 -13.62
CA LEU A 297 -18.53 -1.90 -14.36
C LEU A 297 -17.69 -0.78 -14.97
N PHE A 298 -16.65 -0.34 -14.26
CA PHE A 298 -15.76 0.74 -14.68
C PHE A 298 -14.53 0.19 -15.39
N SER A 299 -13.78 -0.68 -14.70
CA SER A 299 -12.61 -1.37 -15.25
C SER A 299 -12.19 -2.53 -14.35
N PRO A 300 -11.79 -3.68 -14.90
CA PRO A 300 -10.96 -4.62 -14.16
C PRO A 300 -9.59 -4.01 -13.85
N PRO A 301 -8.79 -4.61 -12.95
CA PRO A 301 -7.40 -4.22 -12.75
C PRO A 301 -6.59 -4.33 -14.03
N MET A 302 -5.94 -3.24 -14.45
CA MET A 302 -5.21 -3.14 -15.72
C MET A 302 -3.72 -3.03 -15.49
N ARG A 303 -2.92 -3.43 -16.49
CA ARG A 303 -1.46 -3.28 -16.45
C ARG A 303 -1.04 -1.82 -16.63
N ARG A 304 0.22 -1.52 -16.26
CA ARG A 304 0.81 -0.18 -16.35
C ARG A 304 0.67 0.45 -17.74
N GLU A 305 0.84 -0.33 -18.79
CA GLU A 305 0.75 0.17 -20.18
C GLU A 305 -0.61 0.79 -20.52
N HIS A 306 -1.67 0.39 -19.80
CA HIS A 306 -3.03 0.92 -19.99
C HIS A 306 -3.42 2.01 -18.99
N LEU A 307 -2.54 2.32 -18.01
CA LEU A 307 -2.83 3.33 -16.99
C LEU A 307 -3.05 4.73 -17.57
N PRO A 308 -2.28 5.21 -18.57
CA PRO A 308 -2.54 6.51 -19.19
C PRO A 308 -3.93 6.60 -19.84
N ASP A 309 -4.38 5.54 -20.50
CA ASP A 309 -5.71 5.50 -21.13
C ASP A 309 -6.82 5.45 -20.10
N LEU A 310 -6.63 4.70 -19.03
CA LEU A 310 -7.54 4.65 -17.90
C LEU A 310 -7.71 6.03 -17.26
N ILE A 311 -6.62 6.72 -16.97
CA ILE A 311 -6.64 8.07 -16.41
C ILE A 311 -7.39 9.02 -17.38
N ARG A 312 -7.05 9.02 -18.66
CA ARG A 312 -7.72 9.85 -19.66
C ARG A 312 -9.21 9.58 -19.70
N ARG A 313 -9.62 8.30 -19.75
CA ARG A 313 -11.03 7.91 -19.84
C ARG A 313 -11.87 8.49 -18.71
N PHE A 314 -11.38 8.49 -17.49
CA PHE A 314 -12.12 8.94 -16.32
C PHE A 314 -11.82 10.38 -15.87
N SER A 315 -10.82 11.06 -16.47
CA SER A 315 -10.54 12.48 -16.22
C SER A 315 -11.27 13.42 -17.18
N HIS A 316 -11.75 12.94 -18.34
CA HIS A 316 -12.30 13.76 -19.42
C HIS A 316 -13.82 13.66 -19.58
N GLN A 317 -14.53 12.96 -18.71
CA GLN A 317 -15.99 13.03 -18.69
C GLN A 317 -16.44 14.37 -18.06
N ARG A 318 -16.22 15.50 -18.78
CA ARG A 318 -16.97 16.73 -18.52
C ARG A 318 -18.43 16.47 -18.86
N ASP A 319 -19.31 16.93 -17.97
CA ASP A 319 -20.75 16.85 -18.14
C ASP A 319 -21.14 17.39 -19.54
N PRO A 320 -21.98 16.70 -20.32
CA PRO A 320 -22.52 17.24 -21.56
C PRO A 320 -23.32 18.55 -21.37
N ALA A 321 -23.64 18.92 -20.12
CA ALA A 321 -24.36 20.15 -19.78
C ALA A 321 -23.47 21.41 -19.71
N ASP A 322 -22.14 21.28 -19.83
CA ASP A 322 -21.19 22.43 -19.89
C ASP A 322 -20.81 22.82 -21.33
N ARG A 323 -21.65 22.46 -22.32
CA ARG A 323 -21.54 22.94 -23.70
C ARG A 323 -22.65 23.92 -24.06
#